data_c599755d4f366860b923e3daf9a61f23
#
_entry.id   c599755d4f366860b923e3daf9a61f23
#
_cell.length_a   1.000
_cell.length_b   1.000
_cell.length_c   1.000
_cell.angle_alpha   90.00
_cell.angle_beta   90.00
_cell.angle_gamma   90.00
#
_symmetry.space_group_name_H-M   'P 1'
#
loop_
_entity.id
_entity.type
_entity.pdbx_description
1 polymer ?
#
loop_
_entity_poly.entity_id
_entity_poly.type
_entity_poly.pdbx_seq_one_letter_code
_entity_poly.pdbx_strand_id
1 'polypeptide(L)'
;MSSYFLIVDLEATCSDDGSIFREEMEIIEIGAVMLNRSSWEIDSEYQQFIKPVRHPILTKFCRKLTTITQQDVDTAPTFPEVMTYFKQWIDTYPKNIFCSWGNYDKTQFIQDCEFHNVAYPFGAEHRNIKKEFSSYLGNNKKFGMPQALEHLGIDLQGTHHRGIDDARNIATIYKYMNQNKTKN
;
A
#
# COMPACT_ATOMS: atom_id res chain seq x y z
N MET A 1 21.26 15.17 -1.37
CA MET A 1 20.10 14.89 -2.22
C MET A 1 19.08 14.14 -1.39
N SER A 2 17.90 14.69 -1.23
CA SER A 2 16.81 13.99 -0.51
C SER A 2 16.49 12.68 -1.23
N SER A 3 16.26 11.64 -0.48
CA SER A 3 15.75 10.37 -0.97
C SER A 3 14.49 10.04 -0.18
N TYR A 4 13.59 9.30 -0.83
CA TYR A 4 12.27 9.02 -0.32
C TYR A 4 12.05 7.54 -0.09
N PHE A 5 11.18 7.21 0.85
CA PHE A 5 10.48 5.95 0.90
C PHE A 5 9.09 6.17 0.30
N LEU A 6 8.81 5.49 -0.80
CA LEU A 6 7.47 5.40 -1.39
C LEU A 6 6.74 4.27 -0.68
N ILE A 7 5.95 4.61 0.31
CA ILE A 7 5.17 3.64 1.09
C ILE A 7 3.81 3.49 0.43
N VAL A 8 3.46 2.25 0.08
CA VAL A 8 2.22 1.94 -0.63
C VAL A 8 1.46 0.86 0.12
N ASP A 9 0.15 1.01 0.16
CA ASP A 9 -0.82 0.01 0.56
C ASP A 9 -1.93 -0.07 -0.47
N LEU A 10 -2.40 -1.27 -0.76
CA LEU A 10 -3.38 -1.56 -1.81
C LEU A 10 -4.61 -2.23 -1.25
N GLU A 11 -5.77 -1.82 -1.77
CA GLU A 11 -6.98 -2.62 -1.66
C GLU A 11 -7.29 -3.29 -2.99
N ALA A 12 -7.80 -4.52 -2.95
CA ALA A 12 -8.12 -5.29 -4.14
C ALA A 12 -9.48 -5.97 -4.04
N THR A 13 -10.06 -6.33 -5.18
CA THR A 13 -11.27 -7.17 -5.22
C THR A 13 -11.03 -8.46 -4.44
N CYS A 14 -11.98 -8.87 -3.61
CA CYS A 14 -11.83 -10.06 -2.78
C CYS A 14 -13.18 -10.70 -2.44
N SER A 15 -13.14 -11.96 -2.01
CA SER A 15 -14.31 -12.68 -1.51
C SER A 15 -13.93 -13.58 -0.33
N ASP A 16 -14.91 -13.95 0.48
CA ASP A 16 -14.78 -14.91 1.58
C ASP A 16 -15.37 -16.29 1.26
N ASP A 17 -16.01 -16.41 0.10
CA ASP A 17 -16.67 -17.63 -0.38
C ASP A 17 -15.91 -18.34 -1.52
N GLY A 18 -14.74 -17.83 -1.90
CA GLY A 18 -13.95 -18.37 -2.99
C GLY A 18 -14.44 -18.00 -4.40
N SER A 19 -15.38 -17.07 -4.53
CA SER A 19 -15.87 -16.60 -5.83
C SER A 19 -14.85 -15.73 -6.59
N ILE A 20 -13.83 -15.23 -5.92
CA ILE A 20 -12.69 -14.53 -6.51
C ILE A 20 -11.41 -15.24 -6.06
N PHE A 21 -10.69 -15.83 -7.00
CA PHE A 21 -9.39 -16.44 -6.72
C PHE A 21 -8.29 -15.40 -6.59
N ARG A 22 -7.22 -15.75 -5.88
CA ARG A 22 -6.08 -14.84 -5.61
C ARG A 22 -5.48 -14.27 -6.90
N GLU A 23 -5.41 -15.07 -7.94
CA GLU A 23 -4.87 -14.74 -9.26
C GLU A 23 -5.79 -13.86 -10.10
N GLU A 24 -7.03 -13.70 -9.67
CA GLU A 24 -8.05 -12.88 -10.34
C GLU A 24 -8.34 -11.56 -9.62
N MET A 25 -7.79 -11.39 -8.41
CA MET A 25 -7.92 -10.14 -7.67
C MET A 25 -7.32 -8.99 -8.47
N GLU A 26 -7.97 -7.84 -8.44
CA GLU A 26 -7.56 -6.61 -9.12
C GLU A 26 -7.49 -5.47 -8.11
N ILE A 27 -6.51 -4.58 -8.26
CA ILE A 27 -6.37 -3.40 -7.42
C ILE A 27 -7.58 -2.48 -7.64
N ILE A 28 -8.21 -2.06 -6.55
CA ILE A 28 -9.35 -1.13 -6.53
C ILE A 28 -9.05 0.18 -5.79
N GLU A 29 -7.98 0.24 -5.01
CA GLU A 29 -7.44 1.48 -4.44
C GLU A 29 -5.91 1.39 -4.37
N ILE A 30 -5.24 2.46 -4.80
CA ILE A 30 -3.84 2.73 -4.49
C ILE A 30 -3.81 3.84 -3.45
N GLY A 31 -3.26 3.55 -2.28
CA GLY A 31 -2.86 4.53 -1.29
C GLY A 31 -1.34 4.60 -1.19
N ALA A 32 -0.76 5.79 -1.32
CA ALA A 32 0.68 5.94 -1.29
C ALA A 32 1.11 7.25 -0.64
N VAL A 33 2.24 7.22 0.06
CA VAL A 33 2.86 8.41 0.65
C VAL A 33 4.36 8.47 0.31
N MET A 34 4.85 9.68 0.05
CA MET A 34 6.29 9.97 -0.09
C MET A 34 6.86 10.42 1.26
N LEU A 35 7.47 9.49 1.98
CA LEU A 35 8.12 9.75 3.25
C LEU A 35 9.57 10.20 3.00
N ASN A 36 9.88 11.43 3.38
CA ASN A 36 11.21 12.00 3.26
C ASN A 36 12.19 11.35 4.27
N ARG A 37 13.31 10.82 3.78
CA ARG A 37 14.26 10.08 4.62
C ARG A 37 15.07 10.95 5.57
N SER A 38 15.13 12.26 5.34
CA SER A 38 15.89 13.19 6.17
C SER A 38 15.03 13.79 7.27
N SER A 39 13.84 14.27 6.93
CA SER A 39 12.91 14.88 7.89
C SER A 39 12.01 13.86 8.61
N TRP A 40 11.78 12.69 8.00
CA TRP A 40 10.77 11.71 8.41
C TRP A 40 9.35 12.28 8.39
N GLU A 41 9.09 13.23 7.50
CA GLU A 41 7.76 13.78 7.25
C GLU A 41 7.25 13.31 5.89
N ILE A 42 5.92 13.26 5.76
CA ILE A 42 5.26 12.95 4.49
C ILE A 42 5.21 14.23 3.67
N ASP A 43 5.95 14.25 2.55
CA ASP A 43 6.01 15.42 1.65
C ASP A 43 4.86 15.43 0.64
N SER A 44 4.29 14.26 0.31
CA SER A 44 3.18 14.13 -0.65
C SER A 44 2.43 12.82 -0.47
N GLU A 45 1.19 12.82 -0.91
CA GLU A 45 0.29 11.66 -0.88
C GLU A 45 -0.38 11.45 -2.22
N TYR A 46 -0.70 10.20 -2.51
CA TYR A 46 -1.48 9.80 -3.68
C TYR A 46 -2.57 8.82 -3.25
N GLN A 47 -3.80 9.07 -3.68
CA GLN A 47 -4.92 8.16 -3.46
C GLN A 47 -5.77 8.14 -4.71
N GLN A 48 -6.06 6.95 -5.21
CA GLN A 48 -6.91 6.78 -6.39
C GLN A 48 -7.66 5.45 -6.33
N PHE A 49 -8.98 5.50 -6.54
CA PHE A 49 -9.78 4.31 -6.84
C PHE A 49 -9.56 3.85 -8.27
N ILE A 50 -9.75 2.56 -8.49
CA ILE A 50 -9.56 1.92 -9.80
C ILE A 50 -10.79 1.06 -10.11
N LYS A 51 -11.27 1.17 -11.35
CA LYS A 51 -12.37 0.35 -11.84
C LYS A 51 -11.86 -1.05 -12.20
N PRO A 52 -12.30 -2.10 -11.48
CA PRO A 52 -11.95 -3.48 -11.83
C PRO A 52 -12.68 -3.93 -13.09
N VAL A 53 -12.05 -4.81 -13.87
CA VAL A 53 -12.62 -5.31 -15.14
C VAL A 53 -12.95 -6.80 -15.15
N ARG A 54 -12.24 -7.62 -14.35
CA ARG A 54 -12.56 -9.06 -14.20
C ARG A 54 -13.78 -9.28 -13.31
N HIS A 55 -13.78 -8.60 -12.16
CA HIS A 55 -14.86 -8.66 -11.16
C HIS A 55 -15.40 -7.25 -10.90
N PRO A 56 -16.18 -6.66 -11.87
CA PRO A 56 -16.59 -5.25 -11.79
C PRO A 56 -17.56 -4.99 -10.62
N ILE A 57 -18.26 -6.03 -10.14
CA ILE A 57 -19.17 -5.91 -8.99
C ILE A 57 -18.45 -6.36 -7.73
N LEU A 58 -18.23 -5.43 -6.82
CA LEU A 58 -17.59 -5.72 -5.53
C LEU A 58 -18.47 -6.62 -4.67
N THR A 59 -17.91 -7.69 -4.12
CA THR A 59 -18.61 -8.57 -3.19
C THR A 59 -19.04 -7.81 -1.94
N LYS A 60 -20.02 -8.35 -1.20
CA LYS A 60 -20.41 -7.79 0.10
C LYS A 60 -19.24 -7.82 1.08
N PHE A 61 -18.43 -8.87 1.03
CA PHE A 61 -17.22 -9.02 1.85
C PHE A 61 -16.21 -7.91 1.55
N CYS A 62 -15.87 -7.71 0.28
CA CYS A 62 -14.93 -6.68 -0.16
C CYS A 62 -15.36 -5.30 0.33
N ARG A 63 -16.62 -4.91 0.09
CA ARG A 63 -17.17 -3.61 0.53
C ARG A 63 -17.18 -3.45 2.05
N LYS A 64 -17.45 -4.53 2.80
CA LYS A 64 -17.43 -4.49 4.27
C LYS A 64 -16.00 -4.38 4.80
N LEU A 65 -15.05 -5.06 4.18
CA LEU A 65 -13.65 -5.08 4.58
C LEU A 65 -12.98 -3.73 4.32
N THR A 66 -13.08 -3.24 3.08
CA THR A 66 -12.36 -2.06 2.61
C THR A 66 -13.13 -0.74 2.82
N THR A 67 -14.42 -0.83 3.10
CA THR A 67 -15.36 0.31 3.10
C THR A 67 -15.53 1.01 1.74
N ILE A 68 -14.87 0.52 0.68
CA ILE A 68 -14.99 1.04 -0.69
C ILE A 68 -16.37 0.66 -1.24
N THR A 69 -17.08 1.65 -1.75
CA THR A 69 -18.42 1.44 -2.31
C THR A 69 -18.36 1.05 -3.79
N GLN A 70 -19.45 0.46 -4.30
CA GLN A 70 -19.55 0.18 -5.74
C GLN A 70 -19.43 1.46 -6.57
N GLN A 71 -20.01 2.56 -6.10
CA GLN A 71 -19.99 3.85 -6.80
C GLN A 71 -18.55 4.40 -6.92
N ASP A 72 -17.70 4.19 -5.91
CA ASP A 72 -16.31 4.65 -5.94
C ASP A 72 -15.54 4.02 -7.09
N VAL A 73 -15.75 2.72 -7.35
CA VAL A 73 -15.07 2.00 -8.43
C VAL A 73 -15.76 2.14 -9.78
N ASP A 74 -17.10 2.27 -9.82
CA ASP A 74 -17.84 2.43 -11.09
C ASP A 74 -17.46 3.71 -11.83
N THR A 75 -17.17 4.77 -11.08
CA THR A 75 -16.81 6.09 -11.61
C THR A 75 -15.29 6.30 -11.72
N ALA A 76 -14.51 5.35 -11.23
CA ALA A 76 -13.06 5.43 -11.26
C ALA A 76 -12.49 5.16 -12.66
N PRO A 77 -11.29 5.69 -12.97
CA PRO A 77 -10.56 5.31 -14.17
C PRO A 77 -10.08 3.86 -14.09
N THR A 78 -9.71 3.31 -15.25
CA THR A 78 -9.14 1.95 -15.36
C THR A 78 -7.70 1.89 -14.85
N PHE A 79 -7.20 0.69 -14.57
CA PHE A 79 -5.83 0.50 -14.08
C PHE A 79 -4.76 1.12 -15.01
N PRO A 80 -4.78 0.97 -16.35
CA PRO A 80 -3.79 1.61 -17.22
C PRO A 80 -3.80 3.16 -17.15
N GLU A 81 -4.99 3.76 -17.01
CA GLU A 81 -5.11 5.21 -16.87
C GLU A 81 -4.52 5.69 -15.53
N VAL A 82 -4.87 5.02 -14.44
CA VAL A 82 -4.34 5.35 -13.10
C VAL A 82 -2.83 5.18 -13.06
N MET A 83 -2.29 4.12 -13.66
CA MET A 83 -0.85 3.88 -13.70
C MET A 83 -0.07 4.97 -14.43
N THR A 84 -0.68 5.61 -15.43
CA THR A 84 -0.09 6.77 -16.09
C THR A 84 0.11 7.94 -15.12
N TYR A 85 -0.93 8.30 -14.37
CA TYR A 85 -0.88 9.39 -13.40
C TYR A 85 -0.02 9.03 -12.16
N PHE A 86 -0.12 7.80 -11.68
CA PHE A 86 0.68 7.32 -10.56
C PHE A 86 2.19 7.36 -10.88
N LYS A 87 2.56 6.92 -12.09
CA LYS A 87 3.96 6.99 -12.55
C LYS A 87 4.45 8.42 -12.65
N GLN A 88 3.64 9.34 -13.19
CA GLN A 88 3.97 10.76 -13.25
C GLN A 88 4.22 11.33 -11.86
N TRP A 89 3.36 11.00 -10.88
CA TRP A 89 3.55 11.42 -9.49
C TRP A 89 4.83 10.84 -8.87
N ILE A 90 5.13 9.55 -9.07
CA ILE A 90 6.37 8.92 -8.61
C ILE A 90 7.59 9.64 -9.17
N ASP A 91 7.57 10.00 -10.45
CA ASP A 91 8.71 10.61 -11.16
C ASP A 91 9.06 12.02 -10.66
N THR A 92 8.12 12.69 -9.97
CA THR A 92 8.43 13.97 -9.30
C THR A 92 9.35 13.81 -8.07
N TYR A 93 9.53 12.58 -7.59
CA TYR A 93 10.34 12.24 -6.41
C TYR A 93 11.51 11.31 -6.78
N PRO A 94 12.58 11.83 -7.40
CA PRO A 94 13.71 11.01 -7.82
C PRO A 94 14.38 10.32 -6.63
N LYS A 95 14.88 9.09 -6.83
CA LYS A 95 15.52 8.26 -5.82
C LYS A 95 14.58 7.82 -4.68
N ASN A 96 13.38 7.45 -5.03
CA ASN A 96 12.47 6.76 -4.12
C ASN A 96 12.75 5.24 -4.09
N ILE A 97 12.37 4.61 -2.98
CA ILE A 97 12.44 3.16 -2.77
C ILE A 97 11.03 2.70 -2.42
N PHE A 98 10.50 1.76 -3.19
CA PHE A 98 9.20 1.15 -2.92
C PHE A 98 9.20 0.37 -1.61
N CYS A 99 8.23 0.64 -0.74
CA CYS A 99 8.05 0.02 0.56
C CYS A 99 6.59 -0.40 0.75
N SER A 100 6.35 -1.53 1.42
CA SER A 100 5.00 -1.95 1.81
C SER A 100 5.00 -2.81 3.07
N TRP A 101 3.79 -3.08 3.63
CA TRP A 101 3.63 -3.93 4.81
C TRP A 101 3.60 -5.41 4.44
N GLY A 102 4.71 -5.95 4.02
CA GLY A 102 4.84 -7.33 3.55
C GLY A 102 5.21 -7.39 2.07
N ASN A 103 4.78 -8.45 1.40
CA ASN A 103 5.04 -8.65 -0.03
C ASN A 103 3.75 -8.62 -0.87
N TYR A 104 2.59 -8.51 -0.21
CA TYR A 104 1.31 -8.56 -0.90
C TYR A 104 1.21 -7.51 -1.99
N ASP A 105 1.43 -6.25 -1.64
CA ASP A 105 1.29 -5.10 -2.53
C ASP A 105 2.21 -5.23 -3.76
N LYS A 106 3.46 -5.63 -3.53
CA LYS A 106 4.41 -5.89 -4.62
C LYS A 106 3.89 -6.95 -5.59
N THR A 107 3.41 -8.08 -5.05
CA THR A 107 2.91 -9.19 -5.88
C THR A 107 1.64 -8.81 -6.61
N GLN A 108 0.74 -8.05 -5.97
CA GLN A 108 -0.49 -7.59 -6.58
C GLN A 108 -0.21 -6.60 -7.72
N PHE A 109 0.72 -5.64 -7.54
CA PHE A 109 1.12 -4.76 -8.63
C PHE A 109 1.70 -5.52 -9.83
N ILE A 110 2.55 -6.52 -9.58
CA ILE A 110 3.11 -7.35 -10.67
C ILE A 110 1.98 -8.04 -11.43
N GLN A 111 1.05 -8.66 -10.71
CA GLN A 111 -0.10 -9.35 -11.28
C GLN A 111 -0.96 -8.44 -12.16
N ASP A 112 -1.34 -7.25 -11.64
CA ASP A 112 -2.16 -6.32 -12.40
C ASP A 112 -1.41 -5.69 -13.59
N CYS A 113 -0.13 -5.38 -13.43
CA CYS A 113 0.70 -4.89 -14.52
C CYS A 113 0.81 -5.91 -15.66
N GLU A 114 1.00 -7.20 -15.34
CA GLU A 114 1.02 -8.28 -16.32
C GLU A 114 -0.33 -8.44 -17.01
N PHE A 115 -1.42 -8.47 -16.25
CA PHE A 115 -2.76 -8.62 -16.78
C PHE A 115 -3.15 -7.49 -17.73
N HIS A 116 -2.87 -6.25 -17.37
CA HIS A 116 -3.21 -5.06 -18.16
C HIS A 116 -2.15 -4.68 -19.19
N ASN A 117 -1.06 -5.45 -19.29
CA ASN A 117 0.09 -5.14 -20.16
C ASN A 117 0.64 -3.71 -19.94
N VAL A 118 0.81 -3.34 -18.67
CA VAL A 118 1.34 -2.06 -18.20
C VAL A 118 2.71 -2.28 -17.58
N ALA A 119 3.66 -1.36 -17.82
CA ALA A 119 4.98 -1.45 -17.21
C ALA A 119 4.91 -1.30 -15.69
N TYR A 120 5.67 -2.16 -14.98
CA TYR A 120 5.81 -2.07 -13.51
C TYR A 120 6.49 -0.75 -13.13
N PRO A 121 5.87 0.08 -12.24
CA PRO A 121 6.29 1.47 -12.08
C PRO A 121 7.51 1.67 -11.17
N PHE A 122 7.89 0.64 -10.40
CA PHE A 122 8.92 0.76 -9.38
C PHE A 122 10.27 0.22 -9.85
N GLY A 123 11.35 0.66 -9.18
CA GLY A 123 12.68 0.09 -9.35
C GLY A 123 12.82 -1.33 -8.81
N ALA A 124 14.02 -1.89 -8.91
CA ALA A 124 14.29 -3.26 -8.45
C ALA A 124 14.26 -3.43 -6.93
N GLU A 125 14.53 -2.35 -6.17
CA GLU A 125 14.56 -2.40 -4.71
C GLU A 125 13.14 -2.31 -4.14
N HIS A 126 12.82 -3.25 -3.23
CA HIS A 126 11.61 -3.24 -2.44
C HIS A 126 11.95 -3.47 -0.96
N ARG A 127 11.39 -2.67 -0.08
CA ARG A 127 11.54 -2.84 1.38
C ARG A 127 10.26 -3.39 1.99
N ASN A 128 10.39 -4.55 2.60
CA ASN A 128 9.32 -5.19 3.37
C ASN A 128 9.37 -4.67 4.81
N ILE A 129 8.60 -3.62 5.10
CA ILE A 129 8.59 -2.97 6.42
C ILE A 129 8.14 -3.92 7.52
N LYS A 130 7.20 -4.84 7.25
CA LYS A 130 6.78 -5.89 8.20
C LYS A 130 7.94 -6.76 8.66
N LYS A 131 8.83 -7.16 7.74
CA LYS A 131 10.03 -7.93 8.06
C LYS A 131 11.03 -7.08 8.85
N GLU A 132 11.22 -5.82 8.45
CA GLU A 132 12.09 -4.89 9.17
C GLU A 132 11.58 -4.63 10.58
N PHE A 133 10.26 -4.53 10.79
CA PHE A 133 9.64 -4.39 12.12
C PHE A 133 9.91 -5.60 13.02
N SER A 134 9.77 -6.82 12.51
CA SER A 134 10.12 -8.04 13.27
C SER A 134 11.60 -8.03 13.68
N SER A 135 12.49 -7.62 12.80
CA SER A 135 13.92 -7.48 13.09
C SER A 135 14.21 -6.38 14.11
N TYR A 136 13.51 -5.26 14.05
CA TYR A 136 13.58 -4.16 15.02
C TYR A 136 13.23 -4.61 16.44
N LEU A 137 12.23 -5.52 16.57
CA LEU A 137 11.84 -6.11 17.85
C LEU A 137 12.76 -7.25 18.30
N GLY A 138 13.77 -7.63 17.52
CA GLY A 138 14.69 -8.73 17.86
C GLY A 138 14.02 -10.10 17.87
N ASN A 139 12.90 -10.27 17.19
CA ASN A 139 12.16 -11.53 17.12
C ASN A 139 11.65 -11.85 15.70
N ASN A 140 11.10 -13.07 15.53
CA ASN A 140 10.54 -13.53 14.26
C ASN A 140 9.00 -13.46 14.21
N LYS A 141 8.36 -12.80 15.17
CA LYS A 141 6.90 -12.67 15.20
C LYS A 141 6.44 -11.78 14.06
N LYS A 142 5.45 -12.26 13.32
CA LYS A 142 4.82 -11.49 12.24
C LYS A 142 3.64 -10.70 12.80
N PHE A 143 3.68 -9.39 12.66
CA PHE A 143 2.61 -8.49 13.09
C PHE A 143 1.78 -8.05 11.88
N GLY A 144 0.46 -7.96 12.04
CA GLY A 144 -0.36 -7.10 11.19
C GLY A 144 0.00 -5.62 11.44
N MET A 145 -0.36 -4.72 10.52
CA MET A 145 -0.07 -3.29 10.70
C MET A 145 -0.76 -2.73 11.95
N PRO A 146 -2.05 -2.99 12.23
CA PRO A 146 -2.70 -2.52 13.46
C PRO A 146 -2.05 -3.08 14.74
N GLN A 147 -1.64 -4.35 14.71
CA GLN A 147 -0.94 -4.97 15.85
C GLN A 147 0.44 -4.34 16.09
N ALA A 148 1.11 -3.88 15.04
CA ALA A 148 2.39 -3.17 15.17
C ALA A 148 2.19 -1.78 15.79
N LEU A 149 1.16 -1.05 15.38
CA LEU A 149 0.78 0.23 16.01
C LEU A 149 0.47 0.04 17.50
N GLU A 150 -0.40 -0.92 17.84
CA GLU A 150 -0.75 -1.26 19.23
C GLU A 150 0.50 -1.58 20.05
N HIS A 151 1.42 -2.38 19.49
CA HIS A 151 2.68 -2.74 20.17
C HIS A 151 3.56 -1.53 20.46
N LEU A 152 3.52 -0.51 19.60
CA LEU A 152 4.26 0.75 19.76
C LEU A 152 3.52 1.78 20.63
N GLY A 153 2.27 1.51 21.05
CA GLY A 153 1.41 2.47 21.75
C GLY A 153 0.99 3.65 20.86
N ILE A 154 0.82 3.41 19.56
CA ILE A 154 0.42 4.41 18.57
C ILE A 154 -1.02 4.11 18.12
N ASP A 155 -1.89 5.10 18.18
CA ASP A 155 -3.26 4.97 17.72
C ASP A 155 -3.33 4.87 16.19
N LEU A 156 -4.18 3.96 15.69
CA LEU A 156 -4.49 3.85 14.27
C LEU A 156 -5.20 5.13 13.81
N GLN A 157 -4.71 5.72 12.74
CA GLN A 157 -5.30 6.91 12.13
C GLN A 157 -6.15 6.52 10.92
N GLY A 158 -7.36 7.07 10.82
CA GLY A 158 -8.29 6.79 9.72
C GLY A 158 -8.96 5.42 9.83
N THR A 159 -9.22 4.79 8.69
CA THR A 159 -9.94 3.52 8.58
C THR A 159 -9.00 2.42 8.09
N HIS A 160 -8.87 1.35 8.88
CA HIS A 160 -8.11 0.17 8.44
C HIS A 160 -8.76 -0.47 7.20
N HIS A 161 -7.93 -0.96 6.29
CA HIS A 161 -8.30 -1.38 4.93
C HIS A 161 -8.82 -0.24 4.03
N ARG A 162 -8.25 0.95 4.23
CA ARG A 162 -8.24 2.02 3.24
C ARG A 162 -6.79 2.30 2.89
N GLY A 163 -6.45 2.11 1.61
CA GLY A 163 -5.06 2.14 1.16
C GLY A 163 -4.30 3.39 1.61
N ILE A 164 -4.90 4.58 1.49
CA ILE A 164 -4.21 5.82 1.92
C ILE A 164 -4.02 5.90 3.43
N ASP A 165 -5.01 5.46 4.23
CA ASP A 165 -4.90 5.50 5.68
C ASP A 165 -3.87 4.48 6.17
N ASP A 166 -3.87 3.28 5.59
CA ASP A 166 -2.90 2.24 5.93
C ASP A 166 -1.47 2.64 5.49
N ALA A 167 -1.28 3.28 4.34
CA ALA A 167 0.01 3.83 3.94
C ALA A 167 0.56 4.90 4.93
N ARG A 168 -0.31 5.78 5.45
CA ARG A 168 0.05 6.76 6.49
C ARG A 168 0.45 6.08 7.80
N ASN A 169 -0.30 5.07 8.22
CA ASN A 169 -0.01 4.29 9.43
C ASN A 169 1.32 3.53 9.30
N ILE A 170 1.58 2.93 8.14
CA ILE A 170 2.87 2.27 7.85
C ILE A 170 4.03 3.28 7.90
N ALA A 171 3.83 4.49 7.34
CA ALA A 171 4.83 5.56 7.41
C ALA A 171 5.14 5.95 8.86
N THR A 172 4.12 6.05 9.70
CA THR A 172 4.25 6.35 11.13
C THR A 172 5.05 5.28 11.87
N ILE A 173 4.75 3.99 11.64
CA ILE A 173 5.53 2.88 12.19
C ILE A 173 6.99 2.97 11.71
N TYR A 174 7.21 3.23 10.43
CA TYR A 174 8.55 3.24 9.85
C TYR A 174 9.40 4.41 10.35
N LYS A 175 8.79 5.58 10.51
CA LYS A 175 9.38 6.75 11.19
C LYS A 175 9.81 6.38 12.61
N TYR A 176 8.90 5.80 13.41
CA TYR A 176 9.16 5.39 14.79
C TYR A 176 10.37 4.46 14.89
N MET A 177 10.39 3.39 14.10
CA MET A 177 11.49 2.41 14.08
C MET A 177 12.84 3.05 13.81
N ASN A 178 12.90 4.01 12.88
CA ASN A 178 14.16 4.61 12.46
C ASN A 178 14.65 5.71 13.41
N GLN A 179 13.74 6.42 14.06
CA GLN A 179 14.09 7.43 15.07
C GLN A 179 14.48 6.81 16.44
N ASN A 180 14.08 5.55 16.69
CA ASN A 180 14.35 4.86 17.94
C ASN A 180 15.37 3.70 17.81
N LYS A 181 16.07 3.58 16.68
CA LYS A 181 17.10 2.53 16.45
C LYS A 181 18.28 2.55 17.42
N THR A 182 18.50 3.65 18.13
CA THR A 182 19.66 3.84 19.01
C THR A 182 19.38 3.46 20.48
N LYS A 183 18.21 2.90 20.79
CA LYS A 183 17.82 2.56 22.17
C LYS A 183 17.89 1.06 22.52
N ASN A 184 18.35 0.21 21.58
CA ASN A 184 18.49 -1.24 21.81
C ASN A 184 19.92 -1.70 21.51
#